data_ccd9281cb540001fcb645a45ed83910f
#
_entry.id   ccd9281cb540001fcb645a45ed83910f
#
_cell.length_a   1.000
_cell.length_b   1.000
_cell.length_c   1.000
_cell.angle_alpha   90.00
_cell.angle_beta   90.00
_cell.angle_gamma   90.00
#
_symmetry.space_group_name_H-M   'P 1'
#
loop_
_entity.id
_entity.type
_entity.pdbx_description
1 polymer ?
#
loop_
_entity_poly.entity_id
_entity_poly.type
_entity_poly.pdbx_seq_one_letter_code
_entity_poly.pdbx_strand_id
1 'polypeptide(L)'
;NKLRAKSIVVKKLNKLVKDGFISLGATLLITLIIGWYLSHRQTLALKQLHNGVKAIGGGDLNHTISINTKDEFEDLATDINRMAQGLRERERLLISFTRYVSQHIMESILKSEDQIKLSGERRKVTVLFSDIRNFTTFSEKHDPEQVVLLLNEYFSAMVEIIFRNQGILDKFLGDGIMVEFGVPLDDPHQESNAVKTAIEMREEVARLCAKWASEGKPGIDIGIGIHTGYAVIGNIGSEKRIEYTAI
;
A
#
# COMPACT_ATOMS: atom_id res chain seq x y z
N ASN A 1 -67.61 3.36 -69.87
CA ASN A 1 -66.30 2.65 -69.58
C ASN A 1 -65.21 3.55 -68.98
N LYS A 2 -65.06 4.83 -69.38
CA LYS A 2 -64.00 5.71 -68.85
C LYS A 2 -64.14 6.08 -67.37
N LEU A 3 -65.38 6.21 -66.87
CA LEU A 3 -65.60 6.48 -65.40
C LEU A 3 -65.26 5.34 -64.51
N ARG A 4 -65.50 4.10 -64.89
CA ARG A 4 -65.15 2.89 -64.18
C ARG A 4 -63.60 2.69 -64.09
N ALA A 5 -62.92 2.97 -65.20
CA ALA A 5 -61.45 2.88 -65.23
C ALA A 5 -60.79 3.93 -64.29
N LYS A 6 -61.30 5.20 -64.28
CA LYS A 6 -60.83 6.24 -63.34
C LYS A 6 -61.02 5.84 -61.89
N SER A 7 -62.18 5.26 -61.53
CA SER A 7 -62.43 4.86 -60.13
C SER A 7 -61.51 3.69 -59.64
N ILE A 8 -61.15 2.78 -60.53
CA ILE A 8 -60.21 1.68 -60.25
C ILE A 8 -58.80 2.23 -60.05
N VAL A 9 -58.35 3.14 -60.85
CA VAL A 9 -57.02 3.77 -60.72
C VAL A 9 -56.93 4.58 -59.46
N VAL A 10 -57.91 5.39 -59.07
CA VAL A 10 -57.97 6.16 -57.84
C VAL A 10 -57.97 5.23 -56.61
N LYS A 11 -58.73 4.13 -56.64
CA LYS A 11 -58.69 3.13 -55.54
C LYS A 11 -57.33 2.46 -55.40
N LYS A 12 -56.66 2.11 -56.47
CA LYS A 12 -55.35 1.52 -56.51
C LYS A 12 -54.28 2.50 -56.00
N LEU A 13 -54.36 3.78 -56.38
CA LEU A 13 -53.48 4.84 -55.91
C LEU A 13 -53.63 5.09 -54.41
N ASN A 14 -54.89 5.20 -53.92
CA ASN A 14 -55.17 5.35 -52.50
C ASN A 14 -54.68 4.16 -51.66
N LYS A 15 -54.77 2.96 -52.20
CA LYS A 15 -54.21 1.76 -51.53
C LYS A 15 -52.68 1.82 -51.46
N LEU A 16 -52.01 2.15 -52.55
CA LEU A 16 -50.54 2.33 -52.58
C LEU A 16 -50.06 3.40 -51.63
N VAL A 17 -50.74 4.53 -51.55
CA VAL A 17 -50.43 5.63 -50.64
C VAL A 17 -50.63 5.16 -49.18
N LYS A 18 -51.71 4.46 -48.87
CA LYS A 18 -51.96 3.93 -47.51
C LYS A 18 -50.93 2.88 -47.12
N ASP A 19 -50.57 1.95 -47.98
CA ASP A 19 -49.56 0.93 -47.75
C ASP A 19 -48.17 1.59 -47.59
N GLY A 20 -47.88 2.65 -48.32
CA GLY A 20 -46.66 3.47 -48.16
C GLY A 20 -46.56 4.17 -46.81
N PHE A 21 -47.67 4.77 -46.32
CA PHE A 21 -47.68 5.38 -44.99
C PHE A 21 -47.55 4.35 -43.87
N ILE A 22 -48.15 3.16 -44.00
CA ILE A 22 -48.04 2.06 -43.03
C ILE A 22 -46.57 1.57 -42.96
N SER A 23 -45.94 1.35 -44.13
CA SER A 23 -44.54 0.91 -44.19
C SER A 23 -43.59 1.96 -43.60
N LEU A 24 -43.82 3.24 -43.87
CA LEU A 24 -43.03 4.34 -43.30
C LEU A 24 -43.18 4.42 -41.79
N GLY A 25 -44.42 4.28 -41.28
CA GLY A 25 -44.68 4.24 -39.84
C GLY A 25 -44.02 3.06 -39.14
N ALA A 26 -44.08 1.88 -39.79
CA ALA A 26 -43.45 0.66 -39.24
C ALA A 26 -41.92 0.76 -39.20
N THR A 27 -41.29 1.27 -40.26
CA THR A 27 -39.83 1.47 -40.28
C THR A 27 -39.38 2.50 -39.24
N LEU A 28 -40.11 3.60 -39.07
CA LEU A 28 -39.83 4.63 -38.11
C LEU A 28 -39.91 4.05 -36.65
N LEU A 29 -40.94 3.26 -36.38
CA LEU A 29 -41.13 2.61 -35.08
C LEU A 29 -40.03 1.58 -34.76
N ILE A 30 -39.62 0.77 -35.73
CA ILE A 30 -38.51 -0.17 -35.62
C ILE A 30 -37.20 0.58 -35.33
N THR A 31 -36.93 1.66 -36.04
CA THR A 31 -35.71 2.47 -35.86
C THR A 31 -35.65 3.08 -34.46
N LEU A 32 -36.79 3.58 -33.95
CA LEU A 32 -36.89 4.12 -32.61
C LEU A 32 -36.66 3.05 -31.56
N ILE A 33 -37.20 1.84 -31.72
CA ILE A 33 -36.99 0.72 -30.77
C ILE A 33 -35.53 0.31 -30.76
N ILE A 34 -34.91 0.15 -31.94
CA ILE A 34 -33.50 -0.22 -32.06
C ILE A 34 -32.63 0.89 -31.44
N GLY A 35 -32.87 2.15 -31.73
CA GLY A 35 -32.14 3.30 -31.18
C GLY A 35 -32.25 3.35 -29.65
N TRP A 36 -33.47 3.17 -29.12
CA TRP A 36 -33.69 3.11 -27.70
C TRP A 36 -32.93 1.94 -27.03
N TYR A 37 -33.00 0.74 -27.61
CA TYR A 37 -32.32 -0.45 -27.11
C TYR A 37 -30.80 -0.27 -27.08
N LEU A 38 -30.19 0.21 -28.16
CA LEU A 38 -28.75 0.47 -28.26
C LEU A 38 -28.31 1.54 -27.25
N SER A 39 -29.04 2.67 -27.19
CA SER A 39 -28.75 3.74 -26.24
C SER A 39 -28.82 3.28 -24.80
N HIS A 40 -29.85 2.49 -24.46
CA HIS A 40 -29.98 1.96 -23.09
C HIS A 40 -28.84 1.00 -22.70
N ARG A 41 -28.44 0.12 -23.61
CA ARG A 41 -27.32 -0.81 -23.40
C ARG A 41 -25.99 -0.08 -23.18
N GLN A 42 -25.69 0.93 -23.99
CA GLN A 42 -24.50 1.75 -23.87
C GLN A 42 -24.47 2.55 -22.55
N THR A 43 -25.61 3.12 -22.17
CA THR A 43 -25.73 3.89 -20.92
C THR A 43 -25.46 3.02 -19.67
N LEU A 44 -25.92 1.79 -19.68
CA LEU A 44 -25.66 0.84 -18.56
C LEU A 44 -24.18 0.48 -18.45
N ALA A 45 -23.52 0.15 -19.57
CA ALA A 45 -22.09 -0.14 -19.60
C ALA A 45 -21.26 1.05 -19.10
N LEU A 46 -21.57 2.25 -19.58
CA LEU A 46 -20.88 3.48 -19.15
C LEU A 46 -21.07 3.76 -17.66
N LYS A 47 -22.27 3.51 -17.12
CA LYS A 47 -22.54 3.68 -15.70
C LYS A 47 -21.76 2.67 -14.83
N GLN A 48 -21.64 1.42 -15.29
CA GLN A 48 -20.84 0.40 -14.60
C GLN A 48 -19.35 0.79 -14.61
N LEU A 49 -18.81 1.23 -15.74
CA LEU A 49 -17.44 1.75 -15.84
C LEU A 49 -17.21 2.93 -14.90
N HIS A 50 -18.11 3.92 -14.92
CA HIS A 50 -18.00 5.10 -14.07
C HIS A 50 -17.96 4.73 -12.58
N ASN A 51 -18.86 3.84 -12.15
CA ASN A 51 -18.91 3.40 -10.75
C ASN A 51 -17.65 2.62 -10.35
N GLY A 52 -17.17 1.74 -11.24
CA GLY A 52 -15.94 0.98 -11.01
C GLY A 52 -14.70 1.86 -10.93
N VAL A 53 -14.54 2.80 -11.86
CA VAL A 53 -13.44 3.78 -11.83
C VAL A 53 -13.49 4.63 -10.56
N LYS A 54 -14.69 5.03 -10.13
CA LYS A 54 -14.87 5.79 -8.89
C LYS A 54 -14.49 4.97 -7.65
N ALA A 55 -14.83 3.69 -7.60
CA ALA A 55 -14.43 2.79 -6.52
C ALA A 55 -12.91 2.61 -6.46
N ILE A 56 -12.28 2.33 -7.61
CA ILE A 56 -10.82 2.18 -7.74
C ILE A 56 -10.10 3.50 -7.36
N GLY A 57 -10.58 4.64 -7.86
CA GLY A 57 -10.05 5.96 -7.52
C GLY A 57 -10.27 6.35 -6.05
N GLY A 58 -11.26 5.78 -5.39
CA GLY A 58 -11.50 5.90 -3.94
C GLY A 58 -10.64 4.98 -3.07
N GLY A 59 -9.74 4.18 -3.68
CA GLY A 59 -8.82 3.29 -2.96
C GLY A 59 -9.26 1.82 -2.91
N ASP A 60 -10.46 1.48 -3.40
CA ASP A 60 -10.86 0.06 -3.51
C ASP A 60 -10.23 -0.57 -4.76
N LEU A 61 -8.94 -0.86 -4.67
CA LEU A 61 -8.20 -1.51 -5.74
C LEU A 61 -8.62 -2.98 -5.96
N ASN A 62 -9.43 -3.58 -5.08
CA ASN A 62 -9.94 -4.94 -5.25
C ASN A 62 -11.22 -4.98 -6.09
N HIS A 63 -11.82 -3.83 -6.36
CA HIS A 63 -13.01 -3.73 -7.19
C HIS A 63 -12.69 -4.22 -8.61
N THR A 64 -13.56 -5.10 -9.15
CA THR A 64 -13.45 -5.61 -10.52
C THR A 64 -14.66 -5.18 -11.32
N ILE A 65 -14.42 -4.55 -12.46
CA ILE A 65 -15.46 -4.14 -13.39
C ILE A 65 -15.75 -5.31 -14.33
N SER A 66 -16.99 -5.82 -14.31
CA SER A 66 -17.43 -6.91 -15.18
C SER A 66 -18.48 -6.39 -16.16
N ILE A 67 -18.08 -6.29 -17.44
CA ILE A 67 -18.94 -5.91 -18.57
C ILE A 67 -18.82 -7.00 -19.62
N ASN A 68 -19.95 -7.47 -20.11
CA ASN A 68 -20.01 -8.51 -21.14
C ASN A 68 -20.85 -7.99 -22.31
N THR A 69 -20.30 -7.05 -23.05
CA THR A 69 -20.94 -6.41 -24.19
C THR A 69 -20.36 -6.83 -25.53
N LYS A 70 -19.18 -7.48 -25.51
CA LYS A 70 -18.38 -7.89 -26.68
C LYS A 70 -18.10 -6.72 -27.64
N ASP A 71 -17.78 -5.57 -27.05
CA ASP A 71 -17.45 -4.32 -27.73
C ASP A 71 -16.37 -3.57 -26.94
N GLU A 72 -16.07 -2.33 -27.34
CA GLU A 72 -15.02 -1.48 -26.77
C GLU A 72 -15.22 -1.19 -25.28
N PHE A 73 -16.43 -1.34 -24.74
CA PHE A 73 -16.68 -1.19 -23.29
C PHE A 73 -16.13 -2.35 -22.47
N GLU A 74 -16.16 -3.57 -23.02
CA GLU A 74 -15.56 -4.74 -22.39
C GLU A 74 -14.04 -4.67 -22.39
N ASP A 75 -13.45 -4.22 -23.52
CA ASP A 75 -12.02 -3.99 -23.64
C ASP A 75 -11.56 -2.93 -22.63
N LEU A 76 -12.28 -1.81 -22.54
CA LEU A 76 -11.99 -0.75 -21.59
C LEU A 76 -12.10 -1.22 -20.12
N ALA A 77 -13.11 -2.03 -19.80
CA ALA A 77 -13.23 -2.61 -18.46
C ALA A 77 -12.03 -3.51 -18.13
N THR A 78 -11.57 -4.28 -19.11
CA THR A 78 -10.39 -5.16 -18.96
C THR A 78 -9.12 -4.34 -18.73
N ASP A 79 -8.92 -3.25 -19.45
CA ASP A 79 -7.75 -2.38 -19.30
C ASP A 79 -7.76 -1.65 -17.95
N ILE A 80 -8.92 -1.18 -17.49
CA ILE A 80 -9.07 -0.59 -16.15
C ILE A 80 -8.76 -1.62 -15.05
N ASN A 81 -9.24 -2.86 -15.18
CA ASN A 81 -8.94 -3.94 -14.24
C ASN A 81 -7.44 -4.25 -14.20
N ARG A 82 -6.76 -4.25 -15.36
CA ARG A 82 -5.30 -4.44 -15.46
C ARG A 82 -4.55 -3.29 -14.78
N MET A 83 -5.00 -2.05 -14.96
CA MET A 83 -4.46 -0.89 -14.27
C MET A 83 -4.62 -1.00 -12.74
N ALA A 84 -5.81 -1.39 -12.26
CA ALA A 84 -6.07 -1.61 -10.84
C ALA A 84 -5.17 -2.71 -10.26
N GLN A 85 -4.90 -3.78 -11.01
CA GLN A 85 -3.97 -4.82 -10.63
C GLN A 85 -2.54 -4.27 -10.51
N GLY A 86 -2.06 -3.52 -11.47
CA GLY A 86 -0.73 -2.89 -11.40
C GLY A 86 -0.58 -1.95 -10.19
N LEU A 87 -1.62 -1.17 -9.87
CA LEU A 87 -1.65 -0.34 -8.66
C LEU A 87 -1.59 -1.17 -7.38
N ARG A 88 -2.32 -2.28 -7.28
CA ARG A 88 -2.25 -3.22 -6.15
C ARG A 88 -0.87 -3.82 -5.96
N GLU A 89 -0.23 -4.24 -7.05
CA GLU A 89 1.12 -4.80 -7.02
C GLU A 89 2.12 -3.75 -6.52
N ARG A 90 2.00 -2.51 -7.00
CA ARG A 90 2.83 -1.39 -6.52
C ARG A 90 2.60 -1.09 -5.04
N GLU A 91 1.35 -1.07 -4.57
CA GLU A 91 1.01 -0.86 -3.16
C GLU A 91 1.59 -1.98 -2.28
N ARG A 92 1.44 -3.25 -2.69
CA ARG A 92 2.06 -4.39 -1.99
C ARG A 92 3.58 -4.30 -1.92
N LEU A 93 4.21 -3.89 -3.01
CA LEU A 93 5.66 -3.65 -3.03
C LEU A 93 6.05 -2.54 -2.05
N LEU A 94 5.33 -1.42 -2.03
CA LEU A 94 5.58 -0.33 -1.08
C LEU A 94 5.43 -0.80 0.37
N ILE A 95 4.33 -1.50 0.71
CA ILE A 95 4.10 -2.05 2.06
C ILE A 95 5.21 -3.05 2.43
N SER A 96 5.65 -3.89 1.50
CA SER A 96 6.76 -4.81 1.75
C SER A 96 8.06 -4.04 1.96
N PHE A 97 8.29 -2.98 1.19
CA PHE A 97 9.50 -2.16 1.28
C PHE A 97 9.61 -1.42 2.63
N THR A 98 8.47 -0.99 3.22
CA THR A 98 8.45 -0.35 4.54
C THR A 98 8.95 -1.26 5.66
N ARG A 99 8.95 -2.58 5.46
CA ARG A 99 9.51 -3.54 6.43
C ARG A 99 11.04 -3.64 6.37
N TYR A 100 11.65 -3.24 5.25
CA TYR A 100 13.10 -3.34 5.02
C TYR A 100 13.81 -1.99 5.07
N VAL A 101 13.05 -0.90 5.00
CA VAL A 101 13.59 0.47 4.98
C VAL A 101 13.04 1.21 6.18
N SER A 102 13.90 1.97 6.88
CA SER A 102 13.44 2.78 8.00
C SER A 102 12.35 3.76 7.54
N GLN A 103 11.33 3.97 8.38
CA GLN A 103 10.18 4.82 8.07
C GLN A 103 10.60 6.20 7.55
N HIS A 104 11.70 6.74 8.08
CA HIS A 104 12.22 8.05 7.70
C HIS A 104 12.76 8.10 6.27
N ILE A 105 13.47 7.05 5.81
CA ILE A 105 13.93 6.97 4.41
C ILE A 105 12.72 6.92 3.48
N MET A 106 11.67 6.17 3.84
CA MET A 106 10.44 6.12 3.07
C MET A 106 9.77 7.49 2.96
N GLU A 107 9.65 8.24 4.07
CA GLU A 107 9.09 9.59 4.05
C GLU A 107 9.94 10.57 3.23
N SER A 108 11.26 10.44 3.28
CA SER A 108 12.17 11.24 2.46
C SER A 108 12.02 10.95 0.97
N ILE A 109 11.89 9.66 0.60
CA ILE A 109 11.63 9.24 -0.79
C ILE A 109 10.28 9.79 -1.29
N LEU A 110 9.24 9.73 -0.46
CA LEU A 110 7.89 10.17 -0.83
C LEU A 110 7.76 11.71 -0.91
N LYS A 111 8.56 12.45 -0.16
CA LYS A 111 8.52 13.92 -0.11
C LYS A 111 9.47 14.61 -1.09
N SER A 112 10.51 13.92 -1.57
CA SER A 112 11.51 14.50 -2.48
C SER A 112 11.17 14.18 -3.92
N GLU A 113 10.90 15.18 -4.74
CA GLU A 113 10.95 15.08 -6.21
C GLU A 113 12.40 14.98 -6.72
N ASP A 114 13.37 15.39 -5.90
CA ASP A 114 14.81 15.31 -6.20
C ASP A 114 15.45 14.03 -5.65
N GLN A 115 16.50 13.59 -6.31
CA GLN A 115 17.32 12.44 -5.92
C GLN A 115 17.78 12.58 -4.46
N ILE A 116 17.69 11.46 -3.70
CA ILE A 116 18.22 11.38 -2.32
C ILE A 116 19.71 11.73 -2.40
N LYS A 117 20.08 12.91 -1.89
CA LYS A 117 21.47 13.33 -1.83
C LYS A 117 22.17 12.65 -0.66
N LEU A 118 23.37 12.15 -0.90
CA LEU A 118 24.28 11.75 0.17
C LEU A 118 24.70 13.02 0.90
N SER A 119 24.14 13.27 2.08
CA SER A 119 24.43 14.44 2.91
C SER A 119 24.20 14.10 4.37
N GLY A 120 25.03 14.66 5.23
CA GLY A 120 24.90 14.54 6.68
C GLY A 120 24.85 15.93 7.32
N GLU A 121 24.08 16.06 8.38
CA GLU A 121 23.96 17.26 9.20
C GLU A 121 24.46 16.97 10.61
N ARG A 122 25.25 17.89 11.17
CA ARG A 122 25.71 17.78 12.57
C ARG A 122 24.60 18.21 13.53
N ARG A 123 24.07 17.25 14.28
CA ARG A 123 22.97 17.46 15.23
C ARG A 123 23.27 16.85 16.59
N LYS A 124 22.65 17.39 17.65
CA LYS A 124 22.63 16.75 18.96
C LYS A 124 21.62 15.63 18.95
N VAL A 125 22.08 14.41 19.25
CA VAL A 125 21.25 13.20 19.24
C VAL A 125 21.51 12.38 20.48
N THR A 126 20.55 11.56 20.84
CA THR A 126 20.71 10.53 21.85
C THR A 126 20.65 9.16 21.16
N VAL A 127 21.68 8.38 21.32
CA VAL A 127 21.80 7.03 20.76
C VAL A 127 21.68 6.01 21.86
N LEU A 128 20.89 4.97 21.63
CA LEU A 128 20.74 3.82 22.50
C LEU A 128 21.21 2.58 21.76
N PHE A 129 22.12 1.83 22.38
CA PHE A 129 22.49 0.49 21.96
C PHE A 129 21.97 -0.52 22.98
N SER A 130 21.36 -1.58 22.48
CA SER A 130 20.98 -2.76 23.28
C SER A 130 21.57 -4.00 22.65
N ASP A 131 22.04 -4.93 23.49
CA ASP A 131 22.66 -6.18 23.04
C ASP A 131 22.30 -7.33 24.01
N ILE A 132 22.18 -8.56 23.51
CA ILE A 132 21.86 -9.73 24.35
C ILE A 132 23.13 -10.24 25.01
N ARG A 133 23.12 -10.35 26.30
CA ARG A 133 24.26 -10.84 27.08
C ARG A 133 24.60 -12.30 26.73
N ASN A 134 25.88 -12.53 26.38
CA ASN A 134 26.41 -13.85 26.03
C ASN A 134 25.68 -14.54 24.86
N PHE A 135 25.15 -13.78 23.91
CA PHE A 135 24.36 -14.31 22.79
C PHE A 135 25.13 -15.34 21.97
N THR A 136 26.42 -15.14 21.71
CA THR A 136 27.26 -16.10 20.98
C THR A 136 27.21 -17.47 21.59
N THR A 137 27.46 -17.54 22.93
CA THR A 137 27.39 -18.82 23.68
C THR A 137 25.96 -19.38 23.71
N PHE A 138 24.96 -18.52 23.77
CA PHE A 138 23.56 -18.92 23.73
C PHE A 138 23.21 -19.54 22.36
N SER A 139 23.56 -18.90 21.26
CA SER A 139 23.25 -19.37 19.90
C SER A 139 23.98 -20.67 19.54
N GLU A 140 25.19 -20.88 20.05
CA GLU A 140 25.95 -22.15 19.86
C GLU A 140 25.32 -23.36 20.56
N LYS A 141 24.50 -23.13 21.59
CA LYS A 141 23.89 -24.20 22.41
C LYS A 141 22.47 -24.57 22.02
N HIS A 142 21.84 -23.78 21.12
CA HIS A 142 20.44 -23.97 20.75
C HIS A 142 20.31 -24.15 19.24
N ASP A 143 19.21 -24.79 18.83
CA ASP A 143 18.91 -24.94 17.40
C ASP A 143 18.71 -23.59 16.72
N PRO A 144 19.31 -23.36 15.53
CA PRO A 144 19.23 -22.07 14.83
C PRO A 144 17.81 -21.56 14.61
N GLU A 145 16.86 -22.45 14.32
CA GLU A 145 15.45 -22.11 14.11
C GLU A 145 14.82 -21.58 15.41
N GLN A 146 15.15 -22.17 16.56
CA GLN A 146 14.67 -21.71 17.87
C GLN A 146 15.27 -20.35 18.23
N VAL A 147 16.56 -20.14 17.93
CA VAL A 147 17.23 -18.85 18.13
C VAL A 147 16.57 -17.76 17.30
N VAL A 148 16.28 -18.01 16.03
CA VAL A 148 15.59 -17.05 15.14
C VAL A 148 14.19 -16.73 15.63
N LEU A 149 13.41 -17.72 16.07
CA LEU A 149 12.08 -17.48 16.62
C LEU A 149 12.11 -16.62 17.88
N LEU A 150 13.07 -16.89 18.79
CA LEU A 150 13.26 -16.09 20.00
C LEU A 150 13.68 -14.66 19.68
N LEU A 151 14.65 -14.47 18.77
CA LEU A 151 15.07 -13.15 18.31
C LEU A 151 13.91 -12.36 17.67
N ASN A 152 13.10 -13.00 16.84
CA ASN A 152 11.96 -12.31 16.21
C ASN A 152 10.93 -11.86 17.24
N GLU A 153 10.65 -12.66 18.27
CA GLU A 153 9.74 -12.29 19.36
C GLU A 153 10.33 -11.15 20.21
N TYR A 154 11.61 -11.23 20.55
CA TYR A 154 12.35 -10.19 21.23
C TYR A 154 12.36 -8.87 20.44
N PHE A 155 12.80 -8.90 19.20
CA PHE A 155 12.86 -7.69 18.35
C PHE A 155 11.50 -7.05 18.14
N SER A 156 10.45 -7.84 17.94
CA SER A 156 9.09 -7.32 17.78
C SER A 156 8.65 -6.52 19.01
N ALA A 157 8.88 -7.05 20.21
CA ALA A 157 8.54 -6.37 21.45
C ALA A 157 9.39 -5.09 21.67
N MET A 158 10.70 -5.17 21.39
CA MET A 158 11.60 -4.02 21.52
C MET A 158 11.24 -2.88 20.58
N VAL A 159 10.96 -3.20 19.32
CA VAL A 159 10.59 -2.20 18.29
C VAL A 159 9.31 -1.45 18.65
N GLU A 160 8.31 -2.13 19.21
CA GLU A 160 7.08 -1.47 19.68
C GLU A 160 7.36 -0.46 20.81
N ILE A 161 8.25 -0.81 21.75
CA ILE A 161 8.65 0.09 22.84
C ILE A 161 9.41 1.29 22.31
N ILE A 162 10.35 1.08 21.39
CA ILE A 162 11.14 2.12 20.75
C ILE A 162 10.23 3.15 20.08
N PHE A 163 9.31 2.71 19.22
CA PHE A 163 8.41 3.63 18.50
C PHE A 163 7.41 4.33 19.41
N ARG A 164 6.89 3.66 20.44
CA ARG A 164 6.00 4.27 21.43
C ARG A 164 6.66 5.43 22.18
N ASN A 165 7.97 5.36 22.39
CA ASN A 165 8.76 6.38 23.06
C ASN A 165 9.50 7.32 22.07
N GLN A 166 9.03 7.42 20.82
CA GLN A 166 9.56 8.33 19.80
C GLN A 166 11.03 8.06 19.39
N GLY A 167 11.52 6.84 19.64
CA GLY A 167 12.80 6.39 19.13
C GLY A 167 12.68 5.94 17.68
N ILE A 168 13.75 6.10 16.92
CA ILE A 168 13.89 5.58 15.56
C ILE A 168 14.83 4.38 15.62
N LEU A 169 14.35 3.24 15.14
CA LEU A 169 15.21 2.09 14.91
C LEU A 169 16.11 2.38 13.71
N ASP A 170 17.41 2.51 13.97
CA ASP A 170 18.40 2.63 12.89
C ASP A 170 18.61 1.27 12.24
N LYS A 171 19.14 0.32 12.97
CA LYS A 171 19.41 -1.03 12.45
C LYS A 171 19.50 -2.08 13.55
N PHE A 172 19.40 -3.33 13.14
CA PHE A 172 19.81 -4.48 13.95
C PHE A 172 21.28 -4.78 13.69
N LEU A 173 22.02 -5.08 14.77
CA LEU A 173 23.45 -5.41 14.76
C LEU A 173 23.64 -6.85 15.28
N GLY A 174 23.26 -7.83 14.46
CA GLY A 174 23.16 -9.21 14.91
C GLY A 174 22.01 -9.39 15.90
N ASP A 175 22.35 -9.61 17.18
CA ASP A 175 21.40 -9.63 18.30
C ASP A 175 21.22 -8.26 18.98
N GLY A 176 21.98 -7.26 18.52
CA GLY A 176 21.93 -5.89 19.01
C GLY A 176 20.93 -5.01 18.26
N ILE A 177 20.56 -3.92 18.90
CA ILE A 177 19.65 -2.89 18.38
C ILE A 177 20.32 -1.53 18.53
N MET A 178 20.34 -0.74 17.46
CA MET A 178 20.73 0.68 17.48
C MET A 178 19.50 1.55 17.29
N VAL A 179 19.31 2.50 18.19
CA VAL A 179 18.17 3.42 18.23
C VAL A 179 18.67 4.84 18.34
N GLU A 180 18.01 5.74 17.63
CA GLU A 180 18.28 7.18 17.65
C GLU A 180 17.07 7.95 18.16
N PHE A 181 17.31 9.03 18.91
CA PHE A 181 16.30 9.97 19.39
C PHE A 181 16.72 11.40 19.07
N GLY A 182 15.75 12.28 18.82
CA GLY A 182 16.01 13.66 18.39
C GLY A 182 16.28 13.81 16.90
N VAL A 183 15.89 12.81 16.12
CA VAL A 183 15.99 12.77 14.65
C VAL A 183 14.74 12.13 14.07
N PRO A 184 14.34 12.49 12.85
CA PRO A 184 14.88 13.56 11.98
C PRO A 184 14.46 14.95 12.45
N LEU A 185 13.48 15.02 13.34
CA LEU A 185 13.00 16.26 13.97
C LEU A 185 13.62 16.41 15.35
N ASP A 186 13.87 17.65 15.74
CA ASP A 186 14.34 17.94 17.10
C ASP A 186 13.29 17.51 18.14
N ASP A 187 13.74 16.73 19.12
CA ASP A 187 12.92 16.34 20.27
C ASP A 187 13.59 16.89 21.55
N PRO A 188 12.95 17.84 22.25
CA PRO A 188 13.49 18.37 23.51
C PRO A 188 13.51 17.32 24.65
N HIS A 189 12.84 16.19 24.47
CA HIS A 189 12.75 15.11 25.44
C HIS A 189 13.57 13.85 25.05
N GLN A 190 14.43 13.96 24.06
CA GLN A 190 15.18 12.84 23.49
C GLN A 190 15.93 12.01 24.55
N GLU A 191 16.58 12.67 25.52
CA GLU A 191 17.32 11.99 26.59
C GLU A 191 16.37 11.22 27.52
N SER A 192 15.27 11.84 27.93
CA SER A 192 14.29 11.21 28.82
C SER A 192 13.54 10.07 28.10
N ASN A 193 13.25 10.23 26.83
CA ASN A 193 12.62 9.19 26.00
C ASN A 193 13.55 7.97 25.85
N ALA A 194 14.85 8.19 25.63
CA ALA A 194 15.83 7.11 25.57
C ALA A 194 15.94 6.33 26.90
N VAL A 195 15.98 7.03 28.04
CA VAL A 195 16.03 6.39 29.35
C VAL A 195 14.75 5.61 29.64
N LYS A 196 13.59 6.20 29.33
CA LYS A 196 12.29 5.54 29.46
C LYS A 196 12.22 4.27 28.60
N THR A 197 12.67 4.35 27.34
CA THR A 197 12.78 3.19 26.45
C THR A 197 13.63 2.08 27.07
N ALA A 198 14.79 2.39 27.60
CA ALA A 198 15.67 1.41 28.21
C ALA A 198 15.03 0.70 29.42
N ILE A 199 14.29 1.45 30.25
CA ILE A 199 13.57 0.87 31.40
C ILE A 199 12.47 -0.08 30.92
N GLU A 200 11.62 0.37 30.00
CA GLU A 200 10.53 -0.44 29.44
C GLU A 200 11.04 -1.67 28.69
N MET A 201 12.16 -1.57 27.95
CA MET A 201 12.80 -2.72 27.30
C MET A 201 13.23 -3.77 28.32
N ARG A 202 13.84 -3.39 29.44
CA ARG A 202 14.24 -4.33 30.50
C ARG A 202 13.04 -5.00 31.17
N GLU A 203 11.98 -4.26 31.45
CA GLU A 203 10.73 -4.78 32.01
C GLU A 203 10.09 -5.80 31.06
N GLU A 204 10.06 -5.50 29.79
CA GLU A 204 9.49 -6.38 28.77
C GLU A 204 10.33 -7.66 28.60
N VAL A 205 11.66 -7.56 28.61
CA VAL A 205 12.53 -8.75 28.58
C VAL A 205 12.25 -9.66 29.79
N ALA A 206 12.06 -9.09 30.98
CA ALA A 206 11.70 -9.88 32.17
C ALA A 206 10.34 -10.59 31.97
N ARG A 207 9.36 -9.90 31.36
CA ARG A 207 8.05 -10.48 31.03
C ARG A 207 8.16 -11.60 30.00
N LEU A 208 8.94 -11.39 28.93
CA LEU A 208 9.21 -12.42 27.92
C LEU A 208 9.90 -13.64 28.51
N CYS A 209 10.91 -13.45 29.35
CA CYS A 209 11.61 -14.54 30.02
C CYS A 209 10.68 -15.38 30.94
N ALA A 210 9.74 -14.73 31.65
CA ALA A 210 8.74 -15.44 32.46
C ALA A 210 7.80 -16.27 31.56
N LYS A 211 7.36 -15.73 30.44
CA LYS A 211 6.58 -16.44 29.41
C LYS A 211 7.38 -17.65 28.89
N TRP A 212 8.59 -17.43 28.41
CA TRP A 212 9.45 -18.48 27.84
C TRP A 212 9.77 -19.59 28.83
N ALA A 213 9.99 -19.24 30.09
CA ALA A 213 10.18 -20.25 31.15
C ALA A 213 8.94 -21.17 31.28
N SER A 214 7.72 -20.61 31.18
CA SER A 214 6.48 -21.41 31.19
C SER A 214 6.33 -22.32 29.97
N GLU A 215 6.99 -21.97 28.87
CA GLU A 215 7.02 -22.72 27.59
C GLU A 215 8.23 -23.68 27.51
N GLY A 216 9.07 -23.76 28.58
CA GLY A 216 10.29 -24.56 28.58
C GLY A 216 11.41 -24.00 27.68
N LYS A 217 11.33 -22.73 27.30
CA LYS A 217 12.33 -22.04 26.48
C LYS A 217 13.36 -21.32 27.35
N PRO A 218 14.58 -21.10 26.83
CA PRO A 218 15.61 -20.37 27.56
C PRO A 218 15.28 -18.87 27.66
N GLY A 219 15.68 -18.25 28.77
CA GLY A 219 15.63 -16.79 28.94
C GLY A 219 16.90 -16.11 28.44
N ILE A 220 16.80 -14.80 28.26
CA ILE A 220 17.91 -13.92 27.90
C ILE A 220 18.04 -12.78 28.91
N ASP A 221 19.20 -12.11 28.91
CA ASP A 221 19.42 -10.83 29.58
C ASP A 221 19.97 -9.83 28.55
N ILE A 222 19.72 -8.52 28.75
CA ILE A 222 20.17 -7.47 27.85
C ILE A 222 21.06 -6.44 28.55
N GLY A 223 22.05 -5.94 27.83
CA GLY A 223 22.81 -4.76 28.18
C GLY A 223 22.35 -3.57 27.36
N ILE A 224 22.14 -2.40 28.00
CA ILE A 224 21.75 -1.18 27.31
C ILE A 224 22.74 -0.08 27.63
N GLY A 225 23.24 0.60 26.59
CA GLY A 225 24.05 1.80 26.68
C GLY A 225 23.36 2.98 26.03
N ILE A 226 23.39 4.16 26.69
CA ILE A 226 22.80 5.39 26.17
C ILE A 226 23.88 6.48 26.19
N HIS A 227 23.96 7.25 25.11
CA HIS A 227 24.83 8.41 25.04
C HIS A 227 24.15 9.55 24.30
N THR A 228 24.35 10.78 24.78
CA THR A 228 23.88 12.00 24.10
C THR A 228 25.07 12.83 23.67
N GLY A 229 25.12 13.23 22.43
CA GLY A 229 26.22 14.03 21.89
C GLY A 229 25.90 14.60 20.51
N TYR A 230 26.89 15.28 19.92
CA TYR A 230 26.80 15.72 18.54
C TYR A 230 27.33 14.63 17.61
N ALA A 231 26.51 14.22 16.68
CA ALA A 231 26.86 13.29 15.62
C ALA A 231 26.51 13.89 14.25
N VAL A 232 27.07 13.32 13.20
CA VAL A 232 26.64 13.60 11.83
C VAL A 232 25.57 12.58 11.47
N ILE A 233 24.37 13.07 11.21
CA ILE A 233 23.22 12.25 10.83
C ILE A 233 22.83 12.55 9.40
N GLY A 234 22.53 11.51 8.64
CA GLY A 234 22.06 11.67 7.27
C GLY A 234 22.15 10.41 6.44
N ASN A 235 22.02 10.59 5.16
CA ASN A 235 22.12 9.53 4.16
C ASN A 235 23.59 9.22 3.90
N ILE A 236 24.08 8.13 4.43
CA ILE A 236 25.48 7.72 4.39
C ILE A 236 25.57 6.40 3.64
N GLY A 237 26.56 6.27 2.76
CA GLY A 237 26.78 5.05 1.99
C GLY A 237 27.24 5.29 0.56
N SER A 238 26.69 4.55 -0.36
CA SER A 238 27.00 4.63 -1.80
C SER A 238 25.70 4.80 -2.60
N GLU A 239 25.82 5.17 -3.89
CA GLU A 239 24.68 5.25 -4.80
C GLU A 239 23.83 3.96 -4.87
N LYS A 240 24.44 2.80 -4.54
CA LYS A 240 23.78 1.48 -4.59
C LYS A 240 23.19 1.05 -3.25
N ARG A 241 23.66 1.61 -2.14
CA ARG A 241 23.20 1.30 -0.78
C ARG A 241 23.38 2.51 0.12
N ILE A 242 22.28 3.05 0.58
CA ILE A 242 22.21 4.21 1.46
C ILE A 242 21.59 3.77 2.78
N GLU A 243 22.18 4.21 3.89
CA GLU A 243 21.64 4.06 5.23
C GLU A 243 21.48 5.47 5.83
N TYR A 244 20.34 5.71 6.46
CA TYR A 244 20.16 6.91 7.29
C TYR A 244 20.60 6.55 8.69
N THR A 245 21.71 7.14 9.14
CA THR A 245 22.37 6.72 10.39
C THR A 245 23.20 7.85 10.98
N ALA A 246 23.58 7.70 12.25
CA ALA A 246 24.52 8.57 12.97
C ALA A 246 25.96 8.08 12.85
N ILE A 247 26.91 9.04 12.66
CA ILE A 247 28.36 8.84 12.74
C ILE A 247 28.98 9.86 13.69
#